data_c936bd60a353fb6be315972d687e1467
#
_entry.id   c936bd60a353fb6be315972d687e1467
#
_cell.length_a   1.000
_cell.length_b   1.000
_cell.length_c   1.000
_cell.angle_alpha   90.00
_cell.angle_beta   90.00
_cell.angle_gamma   90.00
#
_symmetry.space_group_name_H-M   'P 1'
#
loop_
_entity.id
_entity.type
_entity.pdbx_description
1 polymer ?
#
loop_
_entity_poly.entity_id
_entity_poly.type
_entity_poly.pdbx_seq_one_letter_code
_entity_poly.pdbx_strand_id
1 'polypeptide(L)'
;VRGLLLDLDPPSAYMKKADADEFDDLTRGAYAGVGLELQQLTEGGVRVLAPIDDGPAERAVLRSRDVIIAIDGKPLVAGEGDASAPLRGKAGTKVVVRIVREGTPKPFDVTLVRDTIRTTSVRSKMLEPGFGYIRIASFQASTAADFTRQLDALQKDAPLRGLLIDLRSNPGGLLVGAVQIADELLDKGGIVSTKGRAAIGDTRFDATPGDRLRGAPVVLLVDAGSASASEVLAGALHDNKRARVVGSRTFGKGSVQTVLPLDN
;
A
#
# COMPACT_ATOMS: atom_id res chain seq x y z
N VAL A 1 -24.04 -10.81 -14.48
CA VAL A 1 -23.35 -9.52 -14.30
C VAL A 1 -21.93 -9.56 -14.85
N ARG A 2 -21.07 -10.54 -14.48
CA ARG A 2 -19.67 -10.60 -14.95
C ARG A 2 -19.53 -10.60 -16.48
N GLY A 3 -20.38 -11.37 -17.22
CA GLY A 3 -20.33 -11.42 -18.68
C GLY A 3 -20.71 -10.12 -19.38
N LEU A 4 -21.63 -9.35 -18.78
CA LEU A 4 -22.06 -8.05 -19.32
C LEU A 4 -20.98 -6.98 -19.21
N LEU A 5 -20.08 -7.07 -18.22
CA LEU A 5 -19.04 -6.08 -18.00
C LEU A 5 -17.82 -6.29 -18.89
N LEU A 6 -17.61 -7.52 -19.41
CA LEU A 6 -16.52 -7.82 -20.34
C LEU A 6 -16.64 -7.06 -21.66
N ASP A 7 -17.87 -6.67 -22.03
CA ASP A 7 -18.15 -5.93 -23.25
C ASP A 7 -18.06 -4.39 -23.09
N LEU A 8 -17.89 -3.88 -21.87
CA LEU A 8 -17.79 -2.44 -21.61
C LEU A 8 -16.40 -1.89 -21.93
N ASP A 9 -15.41 -2.38 -21.24
CA ASP A 9 -13.99 -2.07 -21.43
C ASP A 9 -13.12 -3.06 -20.62
N PRO A 10 -11.84 -3.25 -20.99
CA PRO A 10 -10.97 -4.21 -20.32
C PRO A 10 -10.75 -3.99 -18.81
N PRO A 11 -10.75 -2.74 -18.27
CA PRO A 11 -10.55 -2.52 -16.85
C PRO A 11 -11.83 -2.59 -16.01
N SER A 12 -13.04 -2.59 -16.61
CA SER A 12 -14.29 -2.68 -15.84
C SER A 12 -14.54 -4.10 -15.33
N ALA A 13 -14.72 -4.24 -14.03
CA ALA A 13 -14.91 -5.53 -13.39
C ALA A 13 -15.97 -5.47 -12.28
N TYR A 14 -16.67 -6.59 -12.07
CA TYR A 14 -17.54 -6.79 -10.93
C TYR A 14 -16.73 -7.35 -9.75
N MET A 15 -16.70 -6.64 -8.65
CA MET A 15 -16.13 -7.08 -7.39
C MET A 15 -17.23 -7.72 -6.53
N LYS A 16 -16.98 -8.90 -5.99
CA LYS A 16 -17.79 -9.46 -4.93
C LYS A 16 -17.53 -8.67 -3.65
N LYS A 17 -18.42 -8.80 -2.67
CA LYS A 17 -18.28 -8.09 -1.39
C LYS A 17 -16.90 -8.33 -0.75
N ALA A 18 -16.40 -9.56 -0.71
CA ALA A 18 -15.09 -9.85 -0.14
C ALA A 18 -13.93 -9.16 -0.88
N ASP A 19 -14.00 -9.12 -2.22
CA ASP A 19 -13.00 -8.46 -3.06
C ASP A 19 -13.06 -6.93 -2.88
N ALA A 20 -14.29 -6.39 -2.68
CA ALA A 20 -14.50 -4.97 -2.42
C ALA A 20 -13.99 -4.57 -1.02
N ASP A 21 -14.27 -5.39 -0.01
CA ASP A 21 -13.79 -5.18 1.36
C ASP A 21 -12.22 -5.21 1.39
N GLU A 22 -11.61 -6.14 0.66
CA GLU A 22 -10.15 -6.20 0.53
C GLU A 22 -9.57 -4.98 -0.21
N PHE A 23 -10.22 -4.52 -1.27
CA PHE A 23 -9.83 -3.31 -1.97
C PHE A 23 -9.93 -2.08 -1.08
N ASP A 24 -10.99 -1.97 -0.27
CA ASP A 24 -11.18 -0.90 0.70
C ASP A 24 -10.09 -0.93 1.79
N ASP A 25 -9.73 -2.10 2.30
CA ASP A 25 -8.66 -2.27 3.28
C ASP A 25 -7.30 -1.82 2.70
N LEU A 26 -6.99 -2.23 1.46
CA LEU A 26 -5.75 -1.85 0.77
C LEU A 26 -5.68 -0.34 0.53
N THR A 27 -6.80 0.28 0.12
CA THR A 27 -6.85 1.72 -0.15
C THR A 27 -6.82 2.56 1.12
N ARG A 28 -7.43 2.10 2.20
CA ARG A 28 -7.35 2.74 3.53
C ARG A 28 -5.98 2.58 4.17
N GLY A 29 -5.20 1.56 3.76
CA GLY A 29 -3.93 1.23 4.38
C GLY A 29 -4.08 0.65 5.79
N ALA A 30 -5.24 0.08 6.06
CA ALA A 30 -5.54 -0.56 7.33
C ALA A 30 -6.55 -1.70 7.12
N TYR A 31 -6.32 -2.83 7.75
CA TYR A 31 -7.24 -3.96 7.76
C TYR A 31 -7.47 -4.47 9.17
N ALA A 32 -8.61 -5.09 9.40
CA ALA A 32 -8.89 -5.69 10.70
C ALA A 32 -8.41 -7.16 10.72
N GLY A 33 -7.44 -7.44 11.58
CA GLY A 33 -6.79 -8.75 11.65
C GLY A 33 -5.82 -8.88 12.82
N VAL A 34 -4.88 -9.81 12.70
CA VAL A 34 -3.95 -10.15 13.78
C VAL A 34 -2.53 -9.59 13.60
N GLY A 35 -2.22 -8.97 12.45
CA GLY A 35 -0.90 -8.37 12.20
C GLY A 35 0.20 -9.40 12.02
N LEU A 36 0.10 -10.22 10.96
CA LEU A 36 1.10 -11.22 10.58
C LEU A 36 1.42 -11.12 9.09
N GLU A 37 2.70 -11.17 8.77
CA GLU A 37 3.16 -11.52 7.44
C GLU A 37 3.28 -13.04 7.35
N LEU A 38 2.63 -13.65 6.34
CA LEU A 38 2.44 -15.10 6.26
C LEU A 38 2.90 -15.65 4.92
N GLN A 39 3.40 -16.87 4.93
CA GLN A 39 3.69 -17.69 3.77
C GLN A 39 2.86 -18.97 3.82
N GLN A 40 2.02 -19.21 2.82
CA GLN A 40 1.29 -20.46 2.71
C GLN A 40 2.26 -21.62 2.40
N LEU A 41 2.11 -22.74 3.09
CA LEU A 41 2.91 -23.94 2.88
C LEU A 41 2.19 -24.91 1.94
N THR A 42 2.95 -25.59 1.10
CA THR A 42 2.42 -26.57 0.14
C THR A 42 1.84 -27.81 0.81
N GLU A 43 2.34 -28.16 1.97
CA GLU A 43 1.87 -29.28 2.80
C GLU A 43 0.69 -28.93 3.72
N GLY A 44 0.21 -27.71 3.67
CA GLY A 44 -0.82 -27.16 4.56
C GLY A 44 -0.25 -26.35 5.71
N GLY A 45 -1.10 -25.48 6.28
CA GLY A 45 -0.67 -24.49 7.28
C GLY A 45 -0.03 -23.25 6.67
N VAL A 46 0.30 -22.28 7.54
CA VAL A 46 0.93 -21.02 7.18
C VAL A 46 2.10 -20.74 8.11
N ARG A 47 3.24 -20.36 7.52
CA ARG A 47 4.43 -19.96 8.25
C ARG A 47 4.39 -18.47 8.52
N VAL A 48 4.67 -18.08 9.75
CA VAL A 48 4.88 -16.70 10.13
C VAL A 48 6.24 -16.24 9.59
N LEU A 49 6.23 -15.26 8.68
CA LEU A 49 7.43 -14.59 8.20
C LEU A 49 7.87 -13.54 9.23
N ALA A 50 6.94 -12.67 9.64
CA ALA A 50 7.13 -11.70 10.71
C ALA A 50 5.79 -11.30 11.33
N PRO A 51 5.70 -11.07 12.66
CA PRO A 51 4.63 -10.25 13.22
C PRO A 51 4.85 -8.78 12.81
N ILE A 52 3.74 -8.05 12.65
CA ILE A 52 3.77 -6.60 12.39
C ILE A 52 3.98 -5.89 13.73
N ASP A 53 4.91 -4.93 13.75
CA ASP A 53 5.27 -4.15 14.92
C ASP A 53 4.02 -3.52 15.56
N ASP A 54 3.95 -3.55 16.90
CA ASP A 54 2.82 -3.09 17.72
C ASP A 54 1.48 -3.80 17.44
N GLY A 55 1.51 -4.89 16.66
CA GLY A 55 0.32 -5.67 16.29
C GLY A 55 -0.11 -6.69 17.36
N PRO A 56 -1.34 -7.24 17.25
CA PRO A 56 -1.84 -8.27 18.17
C PRO A 56 -0.95 -9.52 18.24
N ALA A 57 -0.41 -9.95 17.10
CA ALA A 57 0.43 -11.14 17.03
C ALA A 57 1.76 -10.95 17.77
N GLU A 58 2.38 -9.77 17.66
CA GLU A 58 3.59 -9.44 18.40
C GLU A 58 3.31 -9.38 19.90
N ARG A 59 2.25 -8.69 20.31
CA ARG A 59 1.83 -8.64 21.74
C ARG A 59 1.54 -10.03 22.31
N ALA A 60 1.06 -10.97 21.50
CA ALA A 60 0.84 -12.36 21.88
C ALA A 60 2.09 -13.25 21.73
N VAL A 61 3.25 -12.66 21.48
CA VAL A 61 4.56 -13.32 21.42
C VAL A 61 4.67 -14.39 20.32
N LEU A 62 3.94 -14.21 19.19
CA LEU A 62 4.21 -14.97 17.97
C LEU A 62 5.57 -14.54 17.40
N ARG A 63 6.25 -15.47 16.75
CA ARG A 63 7.63 -15.27 16.25
C ARG A 63 7.74 -15.67 14.78
N SER A 64 8.72 -15.10 14.11
CA SER A 64 9.15 -15.61 12.80
C SER A 64 9.46 -17.10 12.90
N ARG A 65 9.09 -17.86 11.87
CA ARG A 65 9.18 -19.32 11.72
C ARG A 65 8.14 -20.13 12.52
N ASP A 66 7.29 -19.53 13.34
CA ASP A 66 6.11 -20.25 13.83
C ASP A 66 5.27 -20.77 12.66
N VAL A 67 4.71 -21.95 12.77
CA VAL A 67 3.81 -22.51 11.77
C VAL A 67 2.41 -22.63 12.39
N ILE A 68 1.45 -21.92 11.84
CA ILE A 68 0.04 -22.04 12.21
C ILE A 68 -0.54 -23.25 11.47
N ILE A 69 -1.03 -24.23 12.21
CA ILE A 69 -1.57 -25.49 11.69
C ILE A 69 -3.09 -25.61 11.84
N ALA A 70 -3.72 -24.78 12.68
CA ALA A 70 -5.17 -24.70 12.83
C ALA A 70 -5.60 -23.31 13.29
N ILE A 71 -6.82 -22.90 12.92
CA ILE A 71 -7.46 -21.64 13.33
C ILE A 71 -8.85 -21.96 13.86
N ASP A 72 -9.19 -21.50 15.07
CA ASP A 72 -10.44 -21.78 15.79
C ASP A 72 -10.80 -23.27 15.76
N GLY A 73 -9.78 -24.12 16.01
CA GLY A 73 -9.90 -25.57 16.04
C GLY A 73 -9.99 -26.25 14.67
N LYS A 74 -10.05 -25.51 13.56
CA LYS A 74 -10.09 -26.06 12.20
C LYS A 74 -8.67 -26.20 11.65
N PRO A 75 -8.22 -27.42 11.30
CA PRO A 75 -6.92 -27.63 10.67
C PRO A 75 -6.81 -26.88 9.34
N LEU A 76 -5.62 -26.38 9.02
CA LEU A 76 -5.30 -25.77 7.72
C LEU A 76 -4.79 -26.86 6.78
N VAL A 77 -5.58 -27.16 5.74
CA VAL A 77 -5.30 -28.24 4.79
C VAL A 77 -4.68 -27.67 3.51
N ALA A 78 -3.77 -28.42 2.91
CA ALA A 78 -3.15 -28.07 1.65
C ALA A 78 -4.19 -27.90 0.53
N GLY A 79 -4.07 -26.82 -0.27
CA GLY A 79 -4.94 -26.58 -1.42
C GLY A 79 -6.34 -26.01 -1.11
N GLU A 80 -6.68 -25.79 0.14
CA GLU A 80 -7.95 -25.16 0.54
C GLU A 80 -7.80 -23.62 0.65
N GLY A 81 -7.96 -22.93 -0.50
CA GLY A 81 -8.13 -21.47 -0.54
C GLY A 81 -7.04 -20.63 0.16
N ASP A 82 -7.40 -19.43 0.61
CA ASP A 82 -6.53 -18.56 1.41
C ASP A 82 -6.61 -18.98 2.89
N ALA A 83 -5.59 -19.69 3.36
CA ALA A 83 -5.48 -20.12 4.74
C ALA A 83 -5.36 -18.95 5.75
N SER A 84 -5.08 -17.74 5.30
CA SER A 84 -4.99 -16.54 6.15
C SER A 84 -6.33 -15.84 6.35
N ALA A 85 -7.31 -16.09 5.49
CA ALA A 85 -8.60 -15.42 5.52
C ALA A 85 -9.31 -15.47 6.90
N PRO A 86 -9.29 -16.60 7.67
CA PRO A 86 -9.90 -16.63 9.00
C PRO A 86 -9.19 -15.77 10.04
N LEU A 87 -7.95 -15.29 9.79
CA LEU A 87 -7.24 -14.39 10.70
C LEU A 87 -7.75 -12.95 10.60
N ARG A 88 -8.42 -12.60 9.50
CA ARG A 88 -9.15 -11.32 9.34
C ARG A 88 -10.48 -11.40 10.10
N GLY A 89 -11.08 -10.24 10.37
CA GLY A 89 -12.39 -10.14 10.99
C GLY A 89 -12.50 -8.90 11.86
N LYS A 90 -13.68 -8.65 12.42
CA LYS A 90 -13.98 -7.43 13.17
C LYS A 90 -13.00 -7.20 14.31
N ALA A 91 -12.44 -5.98 14.41
CA ALA A 91 -11.58 -5.57 15.51
C ALA A 91 -12.26 -5.81 16.87
N GLY A 92 -11.48 -6.25 17.87
CA GLY A 92 -11.94 -6.63 19.19
C GLY A 92 -12.42 -8.09 19.30
N THR A 93 -12.59 -8.83 18.19
CA THR A 93 -12.96 -10.26 18.23
C THR A 93 -11.73 -11.14 18.44
N LYS A 94 -11.92 -12.29 19.09
CA LYS A 94 -10.85 -13.25 19.35
C LYS A 94 -10.75 -14.27 18.23
N VAL A 95 -9.55 -14.78 18.01
CA VAL A 95 -9.24 -15.94 17.20
C VAL A 95 -8.19 -16.79 17.89
N VAL A 96 -8.32 -18.09 17.85
CA VAL A 96 -7.35 -19.02 18.43
C VAL A 96 -6.54 -19.67 17.34
N VAL A 97 -5.22 -19.52 17.39
CA VAL A 97 -4.31 -20.17 16.45
C VAL A 97 -3.54 -21.28 17.16
N ARG A 98 -3.48 -22.46 16.55
CA ARG A 98 -2.62 -23.56 17.00
C ARG A 98 -1.32 -23.51 16.25
N ILE A 99 -0.22 -23.36 16.95
CA ILE A 99 1.11 -23.20 16.38
C ILE A 99 2.06 -24.33 16.73
N VAL A 100 2.94 -24.63 15.79
CA VAL A 100 4.15 -25.42 15.97
C VAL A 100 5.32 -24.46 16.00
N ARG A 101 6.19 -24.58 17.01
CA ARG A 101 7.39 -23.75 17.17
C ARG A 101 8.60 -24.65 17.33
N GLU A 102 9.67 -24.32 16.60
CA GLU A 102 10.96 -25.00 16.76
C GLU A 102 11.44 -24.94 18.22
N GLY A 103 11.92 -26.06 18.74
CA GLY A 103 12.33 -26.17 20.15
C GLY A 103 11.19 -26.36 21.16
N THR A 104 9.93 -26.40 20.72
CA THR A 104 8.78 -26.68 21.59
C THR A 104 8.23 -28.09 21.29
N PRO A 105 8.14 -29.01 22.28
CA PRO A 105 7.85 -30.42 22.02
C PRO A 105 6.45 -30.72 21.48
N LYS A 106 5.47 -29.84 21.73
CA LYS A 106 4.06 -30.01 21.33
C LYS A 106 3.49 -28.73 20.77
N PRO A 107 2.56 -28.83 19.81
CA PRO A 107 1.76 -27.68 19.39
C PRO A 107 1.01 -27.06 20.58
N PHE A 108 0.81 -25.75 20.54
CA PHE A 108 0.09 -25.03 21.57
C PHE A 108 -0.81 -23.95 20.97
N ASP A 109 -1.84 -23.58 21.72
CA ASP A 109 -2.82 -22.59 21.28
C ASP A 109 -2.43 -21.20 21.77
N VAL A 110 -2.59 -20.20 20.90
CA VAL A 110 -2.43 -18.79 21.19
C VAL A 110 -3.72 -18.06 20.83
N THR A 111 -4.27 -17.32 21.79
CA THR A 111 -5.45 -16.48 21.54
C THR A 111 -4.98 -15.09 21.13
N LEU A 112 -5.44 -14.65 19.96
CA LEU A 112 -5.20 -13.33 19.41
C LEU A 112 -6.50 -12.51 19.47
N VAL A 113 -6.37 -11.22 19.72
CA VAL A 113 -7.50 -10.27 19.62
C VAL A 113 -7.28 -9.47 18.35
N ARG A 114 -8.18 -9.59 17.37
CA ARG A 114 -8.08 -8.82 16.11
C ARG A 114 -8.11 -7.33 16.41
N ASP A 115 -7.32 -6.57 15.69
CA ASP A 115 -7.21 -5.12 15.82
C ASP A 115 -7.11 -4.48 14.44
N THR A 116 -7.18 -3.17 14.37
CA THR A 116 -6.91 -2.43 13.13
C THR A 116 -5.40 -2.38 12.91
N ILE A 117 -4.93 -3.15 11.93
CA ILE A 117 -3.53 -3.20 11.53
C ILE A 117 -3.29 -2.13 10.48
N ARG A 118 -2.39 -1.21 10.75
CA ARG A 118 -1.98 -0.18 9.79
C ARG A 118 -0.73 -0.62 9.05
N THR A 119 -0.76 -0.50 7.73
CA THR A 119 0.40 -0.78 6.88
C THR A 119 1.13 0.53 6.59
N THR A 120 2.44 0.55 6.81
CA THR A 120 3.27 1.73 6.55
C THR A 120 3.57 1.84 5.06
N SER A 121 2.96 2.81 4.38
CA SER A 121 3.20 3.06 2.96
C SER A 121 4.39 3.97 2.68
N VAL A 122 4.86 4.76 3.65
CA VAL A 122 5.95 5.71 3.50
C VAL A 122 7.02 5.48 4.56
N ARG A 123 8.26 5.31 4.11
CA ARG A 123 9.44 5.21 4.99
C ARG A 123 10.50 6.20 4.52
N SER A 124 11.23 6.80 5.45
CA SER A 124 12.30 7.74 5.13
C SER A 124 13.59 7.45 5.89
N LYS A 125 14.68 7.95 5.35
CA LYS A 125 15.97 8.02 6.03
C LYS A 125 16.83 9.14 5.44
N MET A 126 17.75 9.66 6.22
CA MET A 126 18.83 10.50 5.72
C MET A 126 19.89 9.58 5.11
N LEU A 127 20.30 9.82 3.86
CA LEU A 127 21.40 9.08 3.21
C LEU A 127 22.74 9.62 3.65
N GLU A 128 22.87 10.94 3.60
CA GLU A 128 24.01 11.74 4.05
C GLU A 128 23.50 13.15 4.38
N PRO A 129 24.26 14.00 5.09
CA PRO A 129 23.79 15.31 5.53
C PRO A 129 23.21 16.16 4.40
N GLY A 130 21.91 16.45 4.50
CA GLY A 130 21.16 17.22 3.52
C GLY A 130 20.58 16.42 2.36
N PHE A 131 20.78 15.11 2.27
CA PHE A 131 20.19 14.27 1.23
C PHE A 131 19.23 13.23 1.81
N GLY A 132 17.92 13.48 1.60
CA GLY A 132 16.85 12.61 2.07
C GLY A 132 16.52 11.50 1.10
N TYR A 133 16.01 10.41 1.63
CA TYR A 133 15.41 9.30 0.89
C TYR A 133 14.02 9.03 1.45
N ILE A 134 13.03 8.95 0.58
CA ILE A 134 11.66 8.57 0.92
C ILE A 134 11.22 7.43 -0.02
N ARG A 135 10.84 6.28 0.54
CA ARG A 135 10.19 5.21 -0.20
C ARG A 135 8.68 5.31 -0.02
N ILE A 136 7.96 5.24 -1.13
CA ILE A 136 6.51 5.10 -1.16
C ILE A 136 6.20 3.72 -1.74
N ALA A 137 5.65 2.83 -0.91
CA ALA A 137 5.37 1.45 -1.32
C ALA A 137 4.01 1.29 -2.02
N SER A 138 3.04 2.16 -1.69
CA SER A 138 1.70 2.23 -2.30
C SER A 138 1.06 3.57 -1.98
N PHE A 139 -0.02 3.93 -2.69
CA PHE A 139 -0.77 5.15 -2.43
C PHE A 139 -2.08 4.83 -1.69
N GLN A 140 -2.04 4.90 -0.36
CA GLN A 140 -3.14 4.70 0.56
C GLN A 140 -3.73 6.06 1.00
N ALA A 141 -4.84 6.05 1.74
CA ALA A 141 -5.50 7.26 2.20
C ALA A 141 -4.60 8.18 3.07
N SER A 142 -3.68 7.58 3.83
CA SER A 142 -2.74 8.32 4.69
C SER A 142 -1.42 8.70 4.00
N THR A 143 -1.14 8.17 2.80
CA THR A 143 0.21 8.24 2.18
C THR A 143 0.71 9.67 2.00
N ALA A 144 -0.14 10.60 1.57
CA ALA A 144 0.27 12.00 1.41
C ALA A 144 0.62 12.64 2.76
N ALA A 145 -0.22 12.46 3.78
CA ALA A 145 0.06 12.97 5.12
C ALA A 145 1.31 12.33 5.74
N ASP A 146 1.52 11.04 5.49
CA ASP A 146 2.72 10.32 5.94
C ASP A 146 3.97 10.83 5.21
N PHE A 147 3.87 11.10 3.90
CA PHE A 147 4.95 11.71 3.12
C PHE A 147 5.34 13.07 3.69
N THR A 148 4.36 13.95 3.90
CA THR A 148 4.57 15.28 4.50
C THR A 148 5.28 15.18 5.84
N ARG A 149 4.78 14.32 6.74
CA ARG A 149 5.38 14.11 8.07
C ARG A 149 6.83 13.60 7.97
N GLN A 150 7.11 12.65 7.08
CA GLN A 150 8.46 12.12 6.86
C GLN A 150 9.39 13.17 6.26
N LEU A 151 8.89 13.98 5.32
CA LEU A 151 9.66 15.09 4.73
C LEU A 151 10.01 16.15 5.79
N ASP A 152 9.05 16.50 6.64
CA ASP A 152 9.27 17.43 7.74
C ASP A 152 10.31 16.91 8.74
N ALA A 153 10.23 15.61 9.06
CA ALA A 153 11.22 14.98 9.94
C ALA A 153 12.64 15.02 9.35
N LEU A 154 12.78 14.81 8.03
CA LEU A 154 14.07 14.92 7.35
C LEU A 154 14.61 16.36 7.31
N GLN A 155 13.73 17.37 7.34
CA GLN A 155 14.08 18.80 7.31
C GLN A 155 14.13 19.45 8.68
N LYS A 156 13.94 18.67 9.78
CA LYS A 156 13.81 19.21 11.13
C LYS A 156 14.99 20.11 11.54
N ASP A 157 16.20 19.67 11.23
CA ASP A 157 17.43 20.37 11.66
C ASP A 157 17.97 21.33 10.58
N ALA A 158 17.74 21.05 9.30
CA ALA A 158 18.15 21.89 8.18
C ALA A 158 17.36 21.53 6.90
N PRO A 159 17.17 22.50 5.97
CA PRO A 159 16.60 22.24 4.66
C PRO A 159 17.38 21.16 3.91
N LEU A 160 16.67 20.29 3.16
CA LEU A 160 17.30 19.31 2.31
C LEU A 160 18.01 19.98 1.12
N ARG A 161 19.17 19.45 0.77
CA ARG A 161 19.93 19.77 -0.44
C ARG A 161 19.51 18.92 -1.65
N GLY A 162 18.78 17.82 -1.41
CA GLY A 162 18.23 16.95 -2.42
C GLY A 162 17.37 15.85 -1.81
N LEU A 163 16.42 15.33 -2.60
CA LEU A 163 15.51 14.26 -2.20
C LEU A 163 15.50 13.15 -3.24
N LEU A 164 15.66 11.92 -2.80
CA LEU A 164 15.45 10.71 -3.57
C LEU A 164 14.11 10.09 -3.17
N ILE A 165 13.19 9.96 -4.12
CA ILE A 165 11.90 9.29 -3.93
C ILE A 165 11.94 7.94 -4.65
N ASP A 166 11.66 6.85 -3.93
CA ASP A 166 11.68 5.50 -4.47
C ASP A 166 10.25 4.97 -4.66
N LEU A 167 9.87 4.80 -5.92
CA LEU A 167 8.59 4.26 -6.38
C LEU A 167 8.74 2.87 -7.00
N ARG A 168 9.88 2.23 -6.90
CA ARG A 168 10.10 0.88 -7.47
C ARG A 168 9.16 -0.12 -6.83
N SER A 169 8.56 -0.98 -7.65
CA SER A 169 7.56 -1.99 -7.23
C SER A 169 6.36 -1.38 -6.49
N ASN A 170 6.01 -0.13 -6.80
CA ASN A 170 4.82 0.53 -6.29
C ASN A 170 3.69 0.45 -7.34
N PRO A 171 2.66 -0.40 -7.15
CA PRO A 171 1.59 -0.60 -8.13
C PRO A 171 0.63 0.59 -8.26
N GLY A 172 0.83 1.65 -7.49
CA GLY A 172 -0.05 2.80 -7.42
C GLY A 172 -0.96 2.77 -6.20
N GLY A 173 -2.23 3.05 -6.40
CA GLY A 173 -3.27 3.18 -5.38
C GLY A 173 -4.12 4.43 -5.63
N LEU A 174 -4.44 5.18 -4.58
CA LEU A 174 -5.30 6.35 -4.67
C LEU A 174 -4.62 7.50 -5.44
N LEU A 175 -5.27 7.94 -6.52
CA LEU A 175 -4.82 9.05 -7.37
C LEU A 175 -4.61 10.33 -6.54
N VAL A 176 -5.51 10.62 -5.61
CA VAL A 176 -5.46 11.82 -4.78
C VAL A 176 -4.17 11.91 -3.97
N GLY A 177 -3.63 10.78 -3.49
CA GLY A 177 -2.36 10.76 -2.76
C GLY A 177 -1.17 11.18 -3.64
N ALA A 178 -1.13 10.73 -4.90
CA ALA A 178 -0.10 11.15 -5.85
C ALA A 178 -0.21 12.63 -6.22
N VAL A 179 -1.45 13.12 -6.41
CA VAL A 179 -1.73 14.54 -6.68
C VAL A 179 -1.24 15.42 -5.54
N GLN A 180 -1.58 15.08 -4.29
CA GLN A 180 -1.17 15.85 -3.12
C GLN A 180 0.35 15.88 -2.95
N ILE A 181 1.03 14.74 -3.15
CA ILE A 181 2.51 14.70 -3.05
C ILE A 181 3.15 15.49 -4.20
N ALA A 182 2.60 15.44 -5.40
CA ALA A 182 3.09 16.24 -6.52
C ALA A 182 2.93 17.74 -6.24
N ASP A 183 1.79 18.15 -5.68
CA ASP A 183 1.49 19.53 -5.32
C ASP A 183 2.47 20.07 -4.27
N GLU A 184 2.83 19.29 -3.26
CA GLU A 184 3.84 19.69 -2.26
C GLU A 184 5.24 19.92 -2.82
N LEU A 185 5.55 19.35 -3.98
CA LEU A 185 6.88 19.42 -4.61
C LEU A 185 6.91 20.33 -5.84
N LEU A 186 5.77 20.83 -6.29
CA LEU A 186 5.64 21.76 -7.41
C LEU A 186 5.25 23.15 -6.90
N ASP A 187 5.59 24.18 -7.67
CA ASP A 187 5.15 25.56 -7.42
C ASP A 187 4.06 25.99 -8.40
N LYS A 188 3.95 25.29 -9.52
CA LYS A 188 2.96 25.51 -10.58
C LYS A 188 2.98 24.37 -11.61
N GLY A 189 1.98 24.36 -12.48
CA GLY A 189 1.89 23.46 -13.64
C GLY A 189 0.85 22.37 -13.46
N GLY A 190 0.56 21.64 -14.53
CA GLY A 190 -0.39 20.55 -14.52
C GLY A 190 0.16 19.32 -13.81
N ILE A 191 -0.65 18.67 -12.98
CA ILE A 191 -0.30 17.42 -12.31
C ILE A 191 -0.85 16.24 -13.12
N VAL A 192 -2.17 16.22 -13.34
CA VAL A 192 -2.85 15.19 -14.12
C VAL A 192 -4.19 15.66 -14.62
N SER A 193 -4.63 15.13 -15.75
CA SER A 193 -6.01 15.29 -16.22
C SER A 193 -6.57 13.91 -16.59
N THR A 194 -7.86 13.72 -16.33
CA THR A 194 -8.62 12.55 -16.78
C THR A 194 -9.65 12.97 -17.80
N LYS A 195 -9.95 12.09 -18.75
CA LYS A 195 -11.04 12.24 -19.72
C LYS A 195 -11.90 10.99 -19.71
N GLY A 196 -13.21 11.16 -19.60
CA GLY A 196 -14.17 10.07 -19.66
C GLY A 196 -15.12 10.16 -20.85
N ARG A 197 -15.95 9.14 -21.06
CA ARG A 197 -17.04 9.17 -22.06
C ARG A 197 -18.14 10.13 -21.65
N ALA A 198 -18.35 10.33 -20.37
CA ALA A 198 -19.26 11.32 -19.81
C ALA A 198 -18.44 12.45 -19.16
N ALA A 199 -18.93 13.68 -19.22
CA ALA A 199 -18.26 14.85 -18.63
C ALA A 199 -17.93 14.71 -17.14
N ILE A 200 -18.64 13.85 -16.41
CA ILE A 200 -18.38 13.53 -15.02
C ILE A 200 -16.98 12.86 -14.80
N GLY A 201 -16.39 12.31 -15.85
CA GLY A 201 -15.04 11.71 -15.82
C GLY A 201 -13.92 12.70 -16.10
N ASP A 202 -14.27 13.94 -16.50
CA ASP A 202 -13.28 14.95 -16.86
C ASP A 202 -12.85 15.70 -15.61
N THR A 203 -11.61 15.48 -15.19
CA THR A 203 -10.99 16.20 -14.06
C THR A 203 -9.61 16.70 -14.47
N ARG A 204 -9.19 17.80 -13.84
CA ARG A 204 -7.86 18.36 -13.98
C ARG A 204 -7.35 18.80 -12.62
N PHE A 205 -6.12 18.46 -12.34
CA PHE A 205 -5.39 18.90 -11.16
C PHE A 205 -4.16 19.68 -11.60
N ASP A 206 -4.04 20.89 -11.09
CA ASP A 206 -2.90 21.77 -11.29
C ASP A 206 -2.24 22.03 -9.94
N ALA A 207 -0.94 22.28 -9.93
CA ALA A 207 -0.18 22.55 -8.72
C ALA A 207 -0.49 23.95 -8.17
N THR A 208 -0.52 24.05 -6.85
CA THR A 208 -0.62 25.29 -6.10
C THR A 208 0.80 25.79 -5.71
N PRO A 209 1.02 27.11 -5.53
CA PRO A 209 2.33 27.62 -5.11
C PRO A 209 2.77 27.05 -3.76
N GLY A 210 4.02 26.57 -3.66
CA GLY A 210 4.55 26.13 -2.39
C GLY A 210 5.51 24.94 -2.39
N ASP A 211 6.46 24.88 -3.33
CA ASP A 211 7.51 23.83 -3.34
C ASP A 211 8.22 23.75 -1.98
N ARG A 212 7.94 22.70 -1.22
CA ARG A 212 8.47 22.48 0.13
C ARG A 212 9.97 22.22 0.17
N LEU A 213 10.56 21.84 -0.95
CA LEU A 213 12.01 21.69 -1.08
C LEU A 213 12.70 22.97 -1.58
N ARG A 214 11.94 24.04 -1.87
CA ARG A 214 12.48 25.34 -2.31
C ARG A 214 13.45 25.19 -3.49
N GLY A 215 13.13 24.32 -4.44
CA GLY A 215 13.94 24.07 -5.63
C GLY A 215 15.09 23.09 -5.43
N ALA A 216 15.28 22.48 -4.27
CA ALA A 216 16.30 21.43 -4.10
C ALA A 216 16.04 20.27 -5.08
N PRO A 217 17.08 19.67 -5.69
CA PRO A 217 16.93 18.60 -6.68
C PRO A 217 16.15 17.42 -6.17
N VAL A 218 15.28 16.86 -7.04
CA VAL A 218 14.53 15.62 -6.77
C VAL A 218 14.90 14.57 -7.82
N VAL A 219 15.14 13.34 -7.36
CA VAL A 219 15.31 12.16 -8.19
C VAL A 219 14.23 11.15 -7.85
N LEU A 220 13.59 10.57 -8.87
CA LEU A 220 12.61 9.50 -8.73
C LEU A 220 13.20 8.19 -9.23
N LEU A 221 13.14 7.15 -8.40
CA LEU A 221 13.46 5.79 -8.83
C LEU A 221 12.18 5.06 -9.24
N VAL A 222 12.18 4.47 -10.43
CA VAL A 222 11.05 3.73 -10.98
C VAL A 222 11.50 2.41 -11.59
N ASP A 223 10.58 1.45 -11.72
CA ASP A 223 10.79 0.17 -12.39
C ASP A 223 9.49 -0.33 -13.07
N ALA A 224 9.52 -1.53 -13.63
CA ALA A 224 8.36 -2.14 -14.29
C ALA A 224 7.17 -2.40 -13.33
N GLY A 225 7.39 -2.40 -12.01
CA GLY A 225 6.34 -2.49 -11.00
C GLY A 225 5.77 -1.13 -10.58
N SER A 226 6.33 -0.02 -11.06
CA SER A 226 5.78 1.32 -10.85
C SER A 226 4.60 1.54 -11.79
N ALA A 227 3.38 1.72 -11.24
CA ALA A 227 2.16 1.79 -12.03
C ALA A 227 1.17 2.85 -11.52
N SER A 228 0.24 3.29 -12.40
CA SER A 228 -0.93 4.09 -12.03
C SER A 228 -0.56 5.39 -11.28
N ALA A 229 -0.94 5.55 -10.00
CA ALA A 229 -0.63 6.74 -9.19
C ALA A 229 0.88 7.02 -9.10
N SER A 230 1.74 5.98 -9.11
CA SER A 230 3.20 6.16 -9.20
C SER A 230 3.62 6.83 -10.52
N GLU A 231 2.97 6.45 -11.61
CA GLU A 231 3.25 7.04 -12.93
C GLU A 231 2.73 8.48 -13.00
N VAL A 232 1.61 8.78 -12.33
CA VAL A 232 1.11 10.16 -12.21
C VAL A 232 2.11 11.04 -11.46
N LEU A 233 2.61 10.62 -10.30
CA LEU A 233 3.61 11.38 -9.55
C LEU A 233 4.90 11.55 -10.35
N ALA A 234 5.39 10.48 -10.97
CA ALA A 234 6.61 10.52 -11.78
C ALA A 234 6.45 11.41 -13.01
N GLY A 235 5.34 11.30 -13.74
CA GLY A 235 5.03 12.12 -14.90
C GLY A 235 4.88 13.59 -14.55
N ALA A 236 4.10 13.91 -13.49
CA ALA A 236 3.90 15.28 -13.04
C ALA A 236 5.22 15.98 -12.72
N LEU A 237 6.08 15.34 -11.94
CA LEU A 237 7.37 15.93 -11.55
C LEU A 237 8.37 15.98 -12.73
N HIS A 238 8.34 14.99 -13.62
CA HIS A 238 9.18 14.97 -14.82
C HIS A 238 8.79 16.05 -15.81
N ASP A 239 7.51 16.15 -16.18
CA ASP A 239 7.01 17.04 -17.22
C ASP A 239 7.11 18.51 -16.80
N ASN A 240 6.95 18.79 -15.51
CA ASN A 240 7.23 20.12 -14.95
C ASN A 240 8.73 20.37 -14.70
N LYS A 241 9.62 19.48 -15.14
CA LYS A 241 11.09 19.61 -14.99
C LYS A 241 11.52 19.73 -13.53
N ARG A 242 10.71 19.21 -12.62
CA ARG A 242 10.97 19.28 -11.18
C ARG A 242 11.84 18.15 -10.68
N ALA A 243 11.74 16.98 -11.32
CA ALA A 243 12.51 15.80 -10.94
C ALA A 243 13.16 15.11 -12.14
N ARG A 244 14.27 14.42 -11.87
CA ARG A 244 14.89 13.47 -12.79
C ARG A 244 14.38 12.06 -12.48
N VAL A 245 13.80 11.39 -13.48
CA VAL A 245 13.38 9.99 -13.37
C VAL A 245 14.54 9.07 -13.76
N VAL A 246 14.80 8.07 -12.93
CA VAL A 246 15.89 7.09 -13.09
C VAL A 246 15.34 5.69 -12.87
N GLY A 247 15.73 4.75 -13.71
CA GLY A 247 15.33 3.34 -13.60
C GLY A 247 14.94 2.74 -14.93
N SER A 248 14.05 1.75 -14.91
CA SER A 248 13.52 1.11 -16.10
C SER A 248 12.13 1.65 -16.46
N ARG A 249 11.62 1.23 -17.63
CA ARG A 249 10.28 1.59 -18.09
C ARG A 249 9.23 1.15 -17.08
N THR A 250 8.27 2.04 -16.76
CA THR A 250 7.14 1.77 -15.88
C THR A 250 6.07 0.91 -16.55
N PHE A 251 5.05 0.49 -15.81
CA PHE A 251 4.02 -0.43 -16.26
C PHE A 251 3.19 0.12 -17.44
N GLY A 252 2.81 1.40 -17.43
CA GLY A 252 2.02 2.03 -18.49
C GLY A 252 0.51 1.93 -18.27
N LYS A 253 0.03 2.01 -17.02
CA LYS A 253 -1.41 2.04 -16.72
C LYS A 253 -1.97 3.46 -16.90
N GLY A 254 -2.58 3.73 -18.06
CA GLY A 254 -3.17 5.02 -18.43
C GLY A 254 -4.68 5.15 -18.15
N SER A 255 -5.28 4.29 -17.34
CA SER A 255 -6.71 4.33 -17.01
C SER A 255 -6.95 4.55 -15.52
N VAL A 256 -8.03 5.29 -15.21
CA VAL A 256 -8.54 5.47 -13.84
C VAL A 256 -9.87 4.73 -13.70
N GLN A 257 -10.03 3.99 -12.61
CA GLN A 257 -11.23 3.24 -12.29
C GLN A 257 -11.91 3.88 -11.08
N THR A 258 -13.24 3.91 -11.11
CA THR A 258 -14.07 4.34 -9.98
C THR A 258 -14.86 3.15 -9.46
N VAL A 259 -14.82 2.91 -8.18
CA VAL A 259 -15.65 1.90 -7.52
C VAL A 259 -17.04 2.48 -7.29
N LEU A 260 -18.06 1.84 -7.86
CA LEU A 260 -19.44 2.23 -7.67
C LEU A 260 -20.15 1.14 -6.87
N PRO A 261 -20.82 1.47 -5.73
CA PRO A 261 -21.67 0.53 -5.04
C PRO A 261 -22.87 0.17 -5.94
N LEU A 262 -23.19 -1.10 -5.99
CA LEU A 262 -24.42 -1.57 -6.62
C LEU A 262 -25.44 -1.75 -5.49
N ASP A 263 -26.54 -1.00 -5.57
CA ASP A 263 -27.69 -1.20 -4.69
C ASP A 263 -28.33 -2.55 -5.02
N ASN A 264 -28.48 -3.38 -3.98
CA ASN A 264 -29.23 -4.63 -4.05
C ASN A 264 -30.67 -4.39 -3.58
#